data_0317715f6185bc18e6d6858cd6cfa4c9
#
_entry.id   0317715f6185bc18e6d6858cd6cfa4c9
#
_cell.length_a   1.000
_cell.length_b   1.000
_cell.length_c   1.000
_cell.angle_alpha   90.00
_cell.angle_beta   90.00
_cell.angle_gamma   90.00
#
_symmetry.space_group_name_H-M   'P 1'
#
loop_
_entity.id
_entity.type
_entity.pdbx_description
1 polymer ?
#
loop_
_entity_poly.entity_id
_entity_poly.type
_entity_poly.pdbx_seq_one_letter_code
_entity_poly.pdbx_strand_id
1 'polypeptide(L)'
;MNENLASLGYRMPAEWEKQSSTWLAWPHNKNDWPDKFENIPSTFAKIASALSKVQKVDILIQSKAVKKNIKKILIKEKTNLNKVNFHVIKTNRVWTRDTGPIFLVNDLLKKKIITNFHFNAWAKYKDYNFDNNIKPQIAKIKNIELIDIKAKIKNKVKDIILEGGAIDVNGKGTLIATKECLLSKIQERNPGLSREKLEIILSESLNIKNFIWLNKGIVGDDTHGHIDDITRFFEDDKIFTAMEYKKNDENYSALNENLKILKKSRNHLGKQNTIVEIPMPSPLIIDDTRVPASYLNFYIANKIVLLPIFEDKNDDKAFQILEKHFKDRKIIPINCRDLIWGFGAIHCMTQQEPAI
;
A
#
# COMPACT_ATOMS: atom_id res chain seq x y z
N MET A 1 6.66 -25.02 -11.06
CA MET A 1 5.58 -24.12 -11.56
C MET A 1 4.75 -23.79 -10.32
N ASN A 2 4.29 -22.54 -10.18
CA ASN A 2 3.39 -22.20 -9.07
C ASN A 2 2.07 -22.97 -9.22
N GLU A 3 1.44 -23.30 -8.10
CA GLU A 3 0.03 -23.69 -8.13
C GLU A 3 -0.79 -22.51 -8.67
N ASN A 4 -1.74 -22.78 -9.54
CA ASN A 4 -2.67 -21.76 -9.99
C ASN A 4 -3.69 -21.49 -8.89
N LEU A 5 -3.36 -20.52 -8.00
CA LEU A 5 -4.16 -20.18 -6.81
C LEU A 5 -5.57 -19.69 -7.20
N ALA A 6 -5.68 -19.01 -8.33
CA ALA A 6 -6.98 -18.60 -8.87
C ALA A 6 -7.88 -19.79 -9.18
N SER A 7 -7.33 -20.87 -9.78
CA SER A 7 -8.10 -22.11 -10.08
C SER A 7 -8.52 -22.87 -8.81
N LEU A 8 -7.78 -22.68 -7.71
CA LEU A 8 -8.14 -23.21 -6.39
C LEU A 8 -9.18 -22.35 -5.65
N GLY A 9 -9.67 -21.27 -6.26
CA GLY A 9 -10.67 -20.39 -5.71
C GLY A 9 -10.14 -19.28 -4.78
N TYR A 10 -8.82 -19.07 -4.73
CA TYR A 10 -8.22 -17.93 -4.02
C TYR A 10 -8.30 -16.65 -4.84
N ARG A 11 -8.45 -15.51 -4.17
CA ARG A 11 -8.42 -14.17 -4.75
C ARG A 11 -7.77 -13.17 -3.80
N MET A 12 -7.20 -12.12 -4.33
CA MET A 12 -6.81 -10.96 -3.55
C MET A 12 -8.06 -10.13 -3.24
N PRO A 13 -8.44 -9.94 -1.96
CA PRO A 13 -9.61 -9.13 -1.61
C PRO A 13 -9.33 -7.64 -1.79
N ALA A 14 -10.38 -6.84 -1.99
CA ALA A 14 -10.29 -5.39 -1.97
C ALA A 14 -9.96 -4.87 -0.56
N GLU A 15 -9.33 -3.70 -0.47
CA GLU A 15 -8.94 -3.11 0.82
C GLU A 15 -10.16 -2.79 1.71
N TRP A 16 -11.31 -2.44 1.12
CA TRP A 16 -12.54 -2.15 1.88
C TRP A 16 -13.29 -3.37 2.38
N GLU A 17 -12.89 -4.60 2.00
CA GLU A 17 -13.45 -5.82 2.55
C GLU A 17 -13.11 -5.93 4.06
N LYS A 18 -13.88 -6.72 4.79
CA LYS A 18 -13.71 -6.84 6.25
C LYS A 18 -12.30 -7.31 6.60
N GLN A 19 -11.68 -6.59 7.54
CA GLN A 19 -10.32 -6.86 8.00
C GLN A 19 -10.32 -7.44 9.41
N SER A 20 -9.44 -8.40 9.67
CA SER A 20 -9.18 -8.93 11.03
C SER A 20 -8.18 -8.05 11.78
N SER A 21 -7.19 -7.49 11.09
CA SER A 21 -6.19 -6.59 11.67
C SER A 21 -5.50 -5.72 10.61
N THR A 22 -4.73 -4.74 11.09
CA THR A 22 -3.74 -3.99 10.30
C THR A 22 -2.34 -4.24 10.86
N TRP A 23 -1.40 -4.52 9.98
CA TRP A 23 0.02 -4.65 10.27
C TRP A 23 0.74 -3.32 10.13
N LEU A 24 1.57 -2.98 11.11
CA LEU A 24 2.46 -1.82 11.16
C LEU A 24 3.85 -2.28 11.56
N ALA A 25 4.92 -1.59 11.12
CA ALA A 25 6.25 -1.73 11.70
C ALA A 25 6.59 -0.46 12.48
N TRP A 26 6.99 -0.61 13.76
CA TRP A 26 7.29 0.56 14.59
C TRP A 26 8.55 1.29 14.10
N PRO A 27 8.51 2.63 13.95
CA PRO A 27 9.62 3.41 13.44
C PRO A 27 10.85 3.30 14.36
N HIS A 28 12.01 3.07 13.75
CA HIS A 28 13.25 2.85 14.48
C HIS A 28 14.50 3.38 13.74
N ASN A 29 14.46 3.44 12.41
CA ASN A 29 15.56 3.93 11.59
C ASN A 29 15.45 5.45 11.43
N LYS A 30 16.35 6.19 12.09
CA LYS A 30 16.36 7.65 12.03
C LYS A 30 16.74 8.19 10.65
N ASN A 31 17.46 7.40 9.86
CA ASN A 31 17.89 7.80 8.51
C ASN A 31 16.74 7.88 7.52
N ASP A 32 15.59 7.26 7.81
CA ASP A 32 14.40 7.39 6.98
C ASP A 32 13.73 8.77 7.14
N TRP A 33 14.02 9.50 8.24
CA TRP A 33 13.53 10.85 8.53
C TRP A 33 14.63 11.73 9.15
N PRO A 34 15.65 12.12 8.38
CA PRO A 34 16.71 12.99 8.90
C PRO A 34 16.12 14.22 9.54
N ASP A 35 16.59 14.58 10.76
CA ASP A 35 16.20 15.75 11.56
C ASP A 35 14.70 15.86 11.93
N LYS A 36 13.85 14.92 11.51
CA LYS A 36 12.39 14.92 11.80
C LYS A 36 11.90 13.66 12.52
N PHE A 37 12.78 12.73 12.85
CA PHE A 37 12.39 11.42 13.43
C PHE A 37 11.63 11.54 14.76
N GLU A 38 11.87 12.59 15.55
CA GLU A 38 11.28 12.73 16.89
C GLU A 38 9.73 12.75 16.87
N ASN A 39 9.12 13.30 15.81
CA ASN A 39 7.68 13.38 15.65
C ASN A 39 7.05 12.10 15.09
N ILE A 40 7.85 11.27 14.44
CA ILE A 40 7.36 10.08 13.69
C ILE A 40 6.69 9.05 14.62
N PRO A 41 7.25 8.66 15.78
CA PRO A 41 6.58 7.71 16.68
C PRO A 41 5.20 8.18 17.17
N SER A 42 4.98 9.50 17.36
CA SER A 42 3.68 10.06 17.72
C SER A 42 2.67 9.93 16.57
N THR A 43 3.08 10.19 15.33
CA THR A 43 2.22 10.00 14.14
C THR A 43 1.81 8.53 13.98
N PHE A 44 2.75 7.59 14.14
CA PHE A 44 2.44 6.17 14.14
C PHE A 44 1.47 5.78 15.25
N ALA A 45 1.63 6.35 16.45
CA ALA A 45 0.72 6.09 17.56
C ALA A 45 -0.69 6.65 17.32
N LYS A 46 -0.84 7.81 16.65
CA LYS A 46 -2.14 8.36 16.23
C LYS A 46 -2.85 7.41 15.25
N ILE A 47 -2.11 6.88 14.28
CA ILE A 47 -2.62 5.88 13.33
C ILE A 47 -3.07 4.61 14.08
N ALA A 48 -2.21 4.05 14.94
CA ALA A 48 -2.55 2.89 15.76
C ALA A 48 -3.74 3.15 16.69
N SER A 49 -3.85 4.36 17.24
CA SER A 49 -4.99 4.78 18.07
C SER A 49 -6.30 4.76 17.28
N ALA A 50 -6.33 5.34 16.09
CA ALA A 50 -7.52 5.35 15.24
C ALA A 50 -7.93 3.92 14.86
N LEU A 51 -6.98 3.10 14.40
CA LEU A 51 -7.21 1.70 14.00
C LEU A 51 -7.69 0.83 15.17
N SER A 52 -7.11 1.00 16.36
CA SER A 52 -7.45 0.18 17.55
C SER A 52 -8.90 0.36 18.04
N LYS A 53 -9.60 1.38 17.57
CA LYS A 53 -11.04 1.59 17.84
C LYS A 53 -11.94 0.67 17.03
N VAL A 54 -11.47 0.22 15.88
CA VAL A 54 -12.31 -0.51 14.90
C VAL A 54 -11.81 -1.92 14.58
N GLN A 55 -10.51 -2.20 14.77
CA GLN A 55 -9.92 -3.51 14.48
C GLN A 55 -8.67 -3.76 15.32
N LYS A 56 -8.08 -4.96 15.21
CA LYS A 56 -6.78 -5.26 15.81
C LYS A 56 -5.66 -4.56 15.07
N VAL A 57 -4.58 -4.25 15.78
CA VAL A 57 -3.35 -3.67 15.23
C VAL A 57 -2.19 -4.58 15.62
N ASP A 58 -1.54 -5.16 14.63
CA ASP A 58 -0.36 -6.00 14.79
C ASP A 58 0.89 -5.16 14.50
N ILE A 59 1.75 -4.95 15.50
CA ILE A 59 2.91 -4.07 15.41
C ILE A 59 4.20 -4.88 15.46
N LEU A 60 5.01 -4.78 14.40
CA LEU A 60 6.36 -5.33 14.34
C LEU A 60 7.30 -4.43 15.16
N ILE A 61 8.12 -5.03 16.00
CA ILE A 61 9.09 -4.33 16.85
C ILE A 61 10.46 -4.99 16.78
N GLN A 62 11.53 -4.21 16.90
CA GLN A 62 12.91 -4.68 16.80
C GLN A 62 13.33 -5.65 17.91
N SER A 63 12.79 -5.44 19.12
CA SER A 63 13.10 -6.29 20.28
C SER A 63 12.04 -6.15 21.38
N LYS A 64 12.08 -7.06 22.35
CA LYS A 64 11.21 -6.96 23.55
C LYS A 64 11.55 -5.71 24.39
N ALA A 65 12.81 -5.26 24.39
CA ALA A 65 13.27 -4.13 25.20
C ALA A 65 12.54 -2.80 24.85
N VAL A 66 12.27 -2.55 23.57
CA VAL A 66 11.59 -1.30 23.13
C VAL A 66 10.10 -1.26 23.45
N LYS A 67 9.48 -2.41 23.72
CA LYS A 67 8.02 -2.54 23.92
C LYS A 67 7.47 -1.62 25.01
N LYS A 68 8.20 -1.45 26.13
CA LYS A 68 7.75 -0.61 27.26
C LYS A 68 7.64 0.85 26.83
N ASN A 69 8.63 1.35 26.08
CA ASN A 69 8.63 2.74 25.58
C ASN A 69 7.53 2.95 24.55
N ILE A 70 7.36 2.01 23.60
CA ILE A 70 6.29 2.06 22.59
C ILE A 70 4.92 2.14 23.26
N LYS A 71 4.65 1.31 24.28
CA LYS A 71 3.39 1.37 25.04
C LYS A 71 3.13 2.74 25.66
N LYS A 72 4.16 3.42 26.21
CA LYS A 72 4.00 4.77 26.76
C LYS A 72 3.52 5.76 25.70
N ILE A 73 4.09 5.72 24.50
CA ILE A 73 3.71 6.60 23.38
C ILE A 73 2.28 6.28 22.91
N LEU A 74 1.93 5.01 22.77
CA LEU A 74 0.58 4.55 22.39
C LEU A 74 -0.48 5.00 23.42
N ILE A 75 -0.17 4.92 24.72
CA ILE A 75 -1.08 5.38 25.80
C ILE A 75 -1.28 6.89 25.71
N LYS A 76 -0.22 7.67 25.49
CA LYS A 76 -0.31 9.13 25.30
C LYS A 76 -1.27 9.51 24.19
N GLU A 77 -1.28 8.74 23.08
CA GLU A 77 -2.19 8.93 21.94
C GLU A 77 -3.52 8.18 22.10
N LYS A 78 -3.87 7.73 23.31
CA LYS A 78 -5.16 7.08 23.65
C LYS A 78 -5.45 5.81 22.85
N THR A 79 -4.42 5.03 22.53
CA THR A 79 -4.56 3.74 21.83
C THR A 79 -5.20 2.69 22.72
N ASN A 80 -6.17 1.93 22.22
CA ASN A 80 -6.73 0.79 22.93
C ASN A 80 -5.75 -0.39 22.91
N LEU A 81 -4.93 -0.52 23.94
CA LEU A 81 -3.90 -1.56 24.03
C LEU A 81 -4.43 -3.00 24.01
N ASN A 82 -5.72 -3.23 24.35
CA ASN A 82 -6.35 -4.56 24.24
C ASN A 82 -6.53 -5.02 22.79
N LYS A 83 -6.41 -4.09 21.83
CA LYS A 83 -6.48 -4.36 20.39
C LYS A 83 -5.09 -4.37 19.73
N VAL A 84 -4.00 -4.17 20.50
CA VAL A 84 -2.64 -4.09 19.97
C VAL A 84 -1.85 -5.36 20.33
N ASN A 85 -1.34 -6.03 19.31
CA ASN A 85 -0.39 -7.11 19.44
C ASN A 85 1.01 -6.65 19.05
N PHE A 86 2.04 -7.10 19.76
CA PHE A 86 3.43 -6.81 19.44
C PHE A 86 4.13 -8.10 19.00
N HIS A 87 4.79 -8.03 17.86
CA HIS A 87 5.56 -9.14 17.29
C HIS A 87 7.03 -8.73 17.19
N VAL A 88 7.92 -9.53 17.76
CA VAL A 88 9.37 -9.29 17.63
C VAL A 88 9.82 -9.82 16.29
N ILE A 89 9.76 -8.97 15.29
CA ILE A 89 10.24 -9.19 13.92
C ILE A 89 11.06 -7.97 13.53
N LYS A 90 12.35 -8.19 13.25
CA LYS A 90 13.24 -7.12 12.79
C LYS A 90 12.85 -6.66 11.39
N THR A 91 12.93 -5.37 11.16
CA THR A 91 12.72 -4.73 9.86
C THR A 91 13.88 -3.80 9.54
N ASN A 92 14.15 -3.55 8.26
CA ASN A 92 15.08 -2.49 7.85
C ASN A 92 14.35 -1.13 7.87
N ARG A 93 13.10 -1.13 7.37
CA ARG A 93 12.21 0.05 7.25
C ARG A 93 10.83 -0.25 7.82
N VAL A 94 9.91 0.71 7.67
CA VAL A 94 8.56 0.63 8.25
C VAL A 94 7.44 0.34 7.25
N TRP A 95 7.78 0.26 5.98
CA TRP A 95 6.82 0.26 4.87
C TRP A 95 6.15 -1.09 4.68
N THR A 96 5.22 -1.42 5.61
CA THR A 96 4.56 -2.74 5.63
C THR A 96 3.63 -2.97 4.45
N ARG A 97 3.23 -1.95 3.72
CA ARG A 97 2.51 -2.10 2.45
C ARG A 97 3.33 -2.91 1.45
N ASP A 98 4.63 -2.65 1.38
CA ASP A 98 5.52 -3.24 0.40
C ASP A 98 6.23 -4.51 0.93
N THR A 99 6.56 -4.49 2.21
CA THR A 99 7.30 -5.59 2.85
C THR A 99 6.39 -6.63 3.51
N GLY A 100 5.16 -6.26 3.81
CA GLY A 100 4.16 -7.11 4.46
C GLY A 100 3.50 -8.12 3.52
N PRO A 101 2.69 -9.03 4.08
CA PRO A 101 2.06 -10.10 3.31
C PRO A 101 0.92 -9.60 2.42
N ILE A 102 0.92 -10.03 1.17
CA ILE A 102 -0.27 -9.98 0.31
C ILE A 102 -1.10 -11.21 0.61
N PHE A 103 -2.24 -11.00 1.26
CA PHE A 103 -3.15 -12.07 1.63
C PHE A 103 -4.12 -12.40 0.52
N LEU A 104 -4.39 -13.68 0.34
CA LEU A 104 -5.50 -14.16 -0.48
C LEU A 104 -6.55 -14.84 0.39
N VAL A 105 -7.78 -14.77 -0.04
CA VAL A 105 -8.92 -15.43 0.62
C VAL A 105 -9.57 -16.43 -0.33
N ASN A 106 -10.05 -17.55 0.25
CA ASN A 106 -10.97 -18.46 -0.40
C ASN A 106 -12.29 -18.43 0.35
N ASP A 107 -13.28 -17.78 -0.25
CA ASP A 107 -14.58 -17.52 0.39
C ASP A 107 -15.38 -18.81 0.66
N LEU A 108 -15.21 -19.84 -0.16
CA LEU A 108 -15.88 -21.13 -0.01
C LEU A 108 -15.26 -21.97 1.11
N LEU A 109 -13.93 -22.06 1.14
CA LEU A 109 -13.19 -22.84 2.14
C LEU A 109 -13.06 -22.14 3.47
N LYS A 110 -13.42 -20.86 3.56
CA LYS A 110 -13.16 -20.00 4.73
C LYS A 110 -11.69 -20.04 5.16
N LYS A 111 -10.79 -19.93 4.17
CA LYS A 111 -9.33 -19.96 4.35
C LYS A 111 -8.68 -18.71 3.78
N LYS A 112 -7.54 -18.36 4.36
CA LYS A 112 -6.62 -17.38 3.79
C LYS A 112 -5.22 -17.95 3.72
N ILE A 113 -4.46 -17.49 2.76
CA ILE A 113 -3.04 -17.80 2.55
C ILE A 113 -2.26 -16.52 2.34
N ILE A 114 -0.94 -16.61 2.36
CA ILE A 114 -0.03 -15.50 2.07
C ILE A 114 0.73 -15.85 0.78
N THR A 115 0.75 -14.94 -0.18
CA THR A 115 1.67 -15.02 -1.33
C THR A 115 3.00 -14.39 -0.95
N ASN A 116 4.07 -15.17 -1.13
CA ASN A 116 5.43 -14.71 -0.90
C ASN A 116 6.02 -14.11 -2.19
N PHE A 117 5.51 -12.95 -2.59
CA PHE A 117 6.27 -12.11 -3.50
C PHE A 117 7.46 -11.55 -2.77
N HIS A 118 8.65 -11.65 -3.35
CA HIS A 118 9.86 -11.13 -2.73
C HIS A 118 9.90 -9.61 -2.76
N PHE A 119 10.72 -9.04 -1.89
CA PHE A 119 10.98 -7.61 -1.81
C PHE A 119 12.48 -7.37 -2.01
N ASN A 120 12.83 -6.40 -2.84
CA ASN A 120 14.21 -6.05 -3.18
C ASN A 120 14.53 -4.56 -2.96
N ALA A 121 13.83 -3.92 -2.01
CA ALA A 121 13.95 -2.50 -1.71
C ALA A 121 13.80 -1.62 -2.96
N TRP A 122 12.71 -1.85 -3.71
CA TRP A 122 12.32 -1.11 -4.93
C TRP A 122 13.39 -1.13 -6.02
N ALA A 123 14.25 -2.17 -6.04
CA ALA A 123 15.42 -2.28 -6.90
C ALA A 123 16.40 -1.07 -6.77
N LYS A 124 16.41 -0.40 -5.62
CA LYS A 124 17.18 0.81 -5.35
C LYS A 124 18.16 0.66 -4.19
N TYR A 125 17.73 0.09 -3.07
CA TYR A 125 18.54 -0.02 -1.86
C TYR A 125 19.09 -1.44 -1.68
N LYS A 126 20.23 -1.56 -0.95
CA LYS A 126 20.90 -2.85 -0.72
C LYS A 126 20.46 -3.53 0.58
N ASP A 127 19.97 -2.77 1.54
CA ASP A 127 19.62 -3.20 2.89
C ASP A 127 18.11 -3.55 3.00
N TYR A 128 17.74 -4.78 2.67
CA TYR A 128 16.34 -5.24 2.71
C TYR A 128 16.15 -6.67 3.24
N ASN A 129 17.19 -7.30 3.75
CA ASN A 129 17.12 -8.70 4.16
C ASN A 129 16.09 -8.96 5.27
N PHE A 130 15.97 -8.04 6.25
CA PHE A 130 14.95 -8.16 7.29
C PHE A 130 13.55 -7.94 6.71
N ASP A 131 13.39 -6.94 5.85
CA ASP A 131 12.12 -6.60 5.22
C ASP A 131 11.61 -7.73 4.33
N ASN A 132 12.48 -8.35 3.51
CA ASN A 132 12.12 -9.49 2.67
C ASN A 132 11.73 -10.74 3.50
N ASN A 133 12.16 -10.82 4.77
CA ASN A 133 11.85 -11.95 5.66
C ASN A 133 10.63 -11.71 6.58
N ILE A 134 9.89 -10.62 6.40
CA ILE A 134 8.69 -10.31 7.21
C ILE A 134 7.57 -11.33 6.93
N LYS A 135 7.28 -11.59 5.66
CA LYS A 135 6.18 -12.47 5.22
C LYS A 135 6.30 -13.89 5.80
N PRO A 136 7.46 -14.59 5.70
CA PRO A 136 7.64 -15.90 6.31
C PRO A 136 7.45 -15.88 7.84
N GLN A 137 7.92 -14.84 8.53
CA GLN A 137 7.76 -14.75 9.98
C GLN A 137 6.30 -14.51 10.38
N ILE A 138 5.56 -13.67 9.65
CA ILE A 138 4.12 -13.47 9.88
C ILE A 138 3.34 -14.75 9.61
N ALA A 139 3.62 -15.45 8.50
CA ALA A 139 3.01 -16.73 8.17
C ALA A 139 3.16 -17.75 9.30
N LYS A 140 4.38 -17.86 9.86
CA LYS A 140 4.68 -18.74 11.00
C LYS A 140 3.91 -18.34 12.27
N ILE A 141 3.90 -17.04 12.63
CA ILE A 141 3.23 -16.56 13.85
C ILE A 141 1.72 -16.73 13.77
N LYS A 142 1.15 -16.52 12.59
CA LYS A 142 -0.31 -16.62 12.36
C LYS A 142 -0.77 -18.04 12.02
N ASN A 143 0.16 -18.97 11.82
CA ASN A 143 -0.11 -20.32 11.30
C ASN A 143 -0.90 -20.26 9.99
N ILE A 144 -0.46 -19.44 9.06
CA ILE A 144 -1.05 -19.25 7.74
C ILE A 144 -0.08 -19.82 6.69
N GLU A 145 -0.61 -20.54 5.73
CA GLU A 145 0.17 -21.09 4.62
C GLU A 145 0.83 -19.98 3.80
N LEU A 146 2.11 -20.19 3.47
CA LEU A 146 2.93 -19.27 2.67
C LEU A 146 3.25 -19.91 1.32
N ILE A 147 2.87 -19.28 0.25
CA ILE A 147 3.09 -19.77 -1.12
C ILE A 147 4.13 -18.88 -1.83
N ASP A 148 5.28 -19.45 -2.15
CA ASP A 148 6.31 -18.75 -2.92
C ASP A 148 5.85 -18.50 -4.36
N ILE A 149 5.98 -17.28 -4.84
CA ILE A 149 5.65 -16.94 -6.23
C ILE A 149 6.93 -16.88 -7.06
N LYS A 150 7.09 -17.85 -7.97
CA LYS A 150 8.29 -18.03 -8.79
C LYS A 150 7.94 -18.12 -10.27
N ALA A 151 8.85 -17.73 -11.14
CA ALA A 151 8.70 -17.92 -12.57
C ALA A 151 10.01 -18.29 -13.25
N LYS A 152 9.90 -18.96 -14.40
CA LYS A 152 11.05 -19.24 -15.27
C LYS A 152 11.34 -18.01 -16.14
N ILE A 153 12.46 -17.32 -15.85
CA ILE A 153 12.95 -16.17 -16.60
C ILE A 153 14.31 -16.55 -17.20
N LYS A 154 14.46 -16.46 -18.54
CA LYS A 154 15.70 -16.83 -19.24
C LYS A 154 16.28 -18.18 -18.74
N ASN A 155 15.46 -19.23 -18.73
CA ASN A 155 15.81 -20.60 -18.31
C ASN A 155 16.19 -20.78 -16.83
N LYS A 156 16.07 -19.76 -15.97
CA LYS A 156 16.29 -19.87 -14.52
C LYS A 156 14.97 -19.63 -13.78
N VAL A 157 14.72 -20.42 -12.74
CA VAL A 157 13.62 -20.18 -11.80
C VAL A 157 14.04 -19.03 -10.88
N LYS A 158 13.22 -18.00 -10.81
CA LYS A 158 13.45 -16.83 -9.98
C LYS A 158 12.20 -16.53 -9.14
N ASP A 159 12.43 -15.98 -7.94
CA ASP A 159 11.38 -15.41 -7.15
C ASP A 159 10.87 -14.13 -7.83
N ILE A 160 9.56 -13.90 -7.77
CA ILE A 160 8.93 -12.71 -8.34
C ILE A 160 8.85 -11.62 -7.28
N ILE A 161 9.32 -10.44 -7.68
CA ILE A 161 9.29 -9.23 -6.86
C ILE A 161 7.97 -8.49 -7.11
N LEU A 162 7.26 -8.17 -6.05
CA LEU A 162 6.05 -7.34 -6.09
C LEU A 162 5.81 -6.68 -4.74
N GLU A 163 5.62 -5.38 -4.75
CA GLU A 163 5.19 -4.59 -3.61
C GLU A 163 3.67 -4.42 -3.60
N GLY A 164 3.07 -4.40 -2.40
CA GLY A 164 1.64 -4.12 -2.26
C GLY A 164 1.23 -2.72 -2.72
N GLY A 165 2.12 -1.73 -2.59
CA GLY A 165 1.91 -0.36 -3.07
C GLY A 165 1.97 -0.20 -4.60
N ALA A 166 2.58 -1.17 -5.30
CA ALA A 166 2.65 -1.17 -6.76
C ALA A 166 1.34 -1.58 -7.44
N ILE A 167 0.38 -2.13 -6.70
CA ILE A 167 -0.90 -2.64 -7.21
C ILE A 167 -2.07 -2.16 -6.37
N ASP A 168 -3.22 -1.93 -7.00
CA ASP A 168 -4.50 -1.73 -6.33
C ASP A 168 -5.56 -2.60 -7.01
N VAL A 169 -6.41 -3.27 -6.22
CA VAL A 169 -7.38 -4.25 -6.74
C VAL A 169 -8.79 -3.99 -6.21
N ASN A 170 -9.79 -4.30 -7.05
CA ASN A 170 -11.19 -4.19 -6.64
C ASN A 170 -11.75 -5.46 -5.99
N GLY A 171 -10.94 -6.49 -5.73
CA GLY A 171 -11.40 -7.75 -5.15
C GLY A 171 -12.25 -8.63 -6.07
N LYS A 172 -12.56 -8.18 -7.28
CA LYS A 172 -13.42 -8.86 -8.27
C LYS A 172 -12.68 -9.24 -9.56
N GLY A 173 -11.36 -9.03 -9.57
CA GLY A 173 -10.50 -9.42 -10.71
C GLY A 173 -10.03 -8.27 -11.58
N THR A 174 -10.19 -7.01 -11.18
CA THR A 174 -9.54 -5.86 -11.84
C THR A 174 -8.38 -5.35 -10.99
N LEU A 175 -7.22 -5.15 -11.62
CA LEU A 175 -6.02 -4.58 -11.03
C LEU A 175 -5.61 -3.32 -11.77
N ILE A 176 -5.18 -2.30 -11.01
CA ILE A 176 -4.54 -1.09 -11.54
C ILE A 176 -3.08 -1.09 -11.11
N ALA A 177 -2.18 -0.75 -12.03
CA ALA A 177 -0.76 -0.55 -11.78
C ALA A 177 -0.18 0.47 -12.75
N THR A 178 1.06 0.93 -12.53
CA THR A 178 1.76 1.78 -13.48
C THR A 178 2.76 0.99 -14.32
N LYS A 179 2.94 1.41 -15.57
CA LYS A 179 4.02 0.90 -16.43
C LYS A 179 5.38 1.33 -15.90
N GLU A 180 5.46 2.52 -15.31
CA GLU A 180 6.69 3.05 -14.73
C GLU A 180 7.23 2.14 -13.62
N CYS A 181 6.37 1.68 -12.70
CA CYS A 181 6.79 0.80 -11.62
C CYS A 181 7.12 -0.62 -12.08
N LEU A 182 6.20 -1.28 -12.79
CA LEU A 182 6.30 -2.73 -13.00
C LEU A 182 6.93 -3.12 -14.34
N LEU A 183 7.00 -2.21 -15.31
CA LEU A 183 7.46 -2.51 -16.68
C LEU A 183 8.67 -1.68 -17.14
N SER A 184 9.12 -0.71 -16.33
CA SER A 184 10.29 0.11 -16.64
C SER A 184 11.59 -0.66 -16.49
N LYS A 185 12.62 -0.20 -17.21
CA LYS A 185 14.01 -0.66 -17.03
C LYS A 185 14.75 0.09 -15.92
N ILE A 186 14.18 1.21 -15.46
CA ILE A 186 14.67 1.96 -14.29
C ILE A 186 14.06 1.31 -13.06
N GLN A 187 14.86 1.05 -12.03
CA GLN A 187 14.42 0.29 -10.85
C GLN A 187 13.66 -1.00 -11.24
N GLU A 188 14.17 -1.75 -12.23
CA GLU A 188 13.52 -2.94 -12.77
C GLU A 188 13.38 -4.03 -11.71
N ARG A 189 12.13 -4.30 -11.25
CA ARG A 189 11.83 -5.30 -10.19
C ARG A 189 12.19 -6.71 -10.65
N ASN A 190 11.80 -7.08 -11.86
CA ASN A 190 11.92 -8.43 -12.39
C ASN A 190 12.67 -8.46 -13.73
N PRO A 191 14.00 -8.32 -13.74
CA PRO A 191 14.79 -8.22 -14.97
C PRO A 191 14.57 -9.40 -15.92
N GLY A 192 14.09 -9.06 -17.14
CA GLY A 192 13.81 -10.01 -18.21
C GLY A 192 12.41 -10.64 -18.17
N LEU A 193 11.53 -10.21 -17.28
CA LEU A 193 10.12 -10.57 -17.30
C LEU A 193 9.35 -9.65 -18.27
N SER A 194 8.60 -10.24 -19.21
CA SER A 194 7.73 -9.45 -20.10
C SER A 194 6.42 -9.11 -19.41
N ARG A 195 5.70 -8.09 -19.96
CA ARG A 195 4.37 -7.71 -19.47
C ARG A 195 3.40 -8.88 -19.50
N GLU A 196 3.34 -9.62 -20.57
CA GLU A 196 2.42 -10.76 -20.75
C GLU A 196 2.68 -11.85 -19.70
N LYS A 197 3.96 -12.15 -19.42
CA LYS A 197 4.32 -13.10 -18.37
C LYS A 197 3.95 -12.60 -16.98
N LEU A 198 4.17 -11.31 -16.70
CA LEU A 198 3.76 -10.70 -15.43
C LEU A 198 2.24 -10.77 -15.25
N GLU A 199 1.47 -10.42 -16.28
CA GLU A 199 0.01 -10.52 -16.27
C GLU A 199 -0.46 -11.96 -16.02
N ILE A 200 0.16 -12.97 -16.62
CA ILE A 200 -0.15 -14.40 -16.35
C ILE A 200 0.13 -14.73 -14.88
N ILE A 201 1.30 -14.35 -14.35
CA ILE A 201 1.67 -14.59 -12.94
C ILE A 201 0.65 -13.97 -12.00
N LEU A 202 0.27 -12.70 -12.22
CA LEU A 202 -0.70 -12.00 -11.39
C LEU A 202 -2.11 -12.58 -11.55
N SER A 203 -2.47 -13.03 -12.74
CA SER A 203 -3.75 -13.72 -12.99
C SER A 203 -3.85 -15.03 -12.21
N GLU A 204 -2.81 -15.85 -12.26
CA GLU A 204 -2.79 -17.16 -11.60
C GLU A 204 -2.63 -17.05 -10.08
N SER A 205 -1.86 -16.06 -9.59
CA SER A 205 -1.56 -15.92 -8.17
C SER A 205 -2.57 -15.07 -7.42
N LEU A 206 -3.17 -14.01 -8.04
CA LEU A 206 -4.06 -13.05 -7.37
C LEU A 206 -5.50 -13.10 -7.88
N ASN A 207 -5.80 -13.94 -8.87
CA ASN A 207 -7.10 -14.06 -9.57
C ASN A 207 -7.49 -12.77 -10.31
N ILE A 208 -6.53 -12.21 -11.06
CA ILE A 208 -6.78 -11.01 -11.88
C ILE A 208 -7.21 -11.40 -13.29
N LYS A 209 -8.26 -10.78 -13.78
CA LYS A 209 -8.87 -11.01 -15.09
C LYS A 209 -8.76 -9.79 -16.00
N ASN A 210 -8.50 -8.63 -15.44
CA ASN A 210 -8.42 -7.37 -16.16
C ASN A 210 -7.34 -6.46 -15.57
N PHE A 211 -6.53 -5.86 -16.43
CA PHE A 211 -5.42 -4.98 -16.05
C PHE A 211 -5.64 -3.57 -16.61
N ILE A 212 -5.56 -2.57 -15.74
CA ILE A 212 -5.54 -1.15 -16.12
C ILE A 212 -4.12 -0.63 -15.90
N TRP A 213 -3.40 -0.40 -16.98
CA TRP A 213 -2.03 0.09 -16.95
C TRP A 213 -1.99 1.61 -17.12
N LEU A 214 -1.72 2.33 -16.05
CA LEU A 214 -1.39 3.75 -16.10
C LEU A 214 0.05 3.96 -16.56
N ASN A 215 0.41 5.20 -16.91
CA ASN A 215 1.76 5.46 -17.44
C ASN A 215 2.76 5.71 -16.31
N LYS A 216 2.65 6.84 -15.61
CA LYS A 216 3.64 7.31 -14.64
C LYS A 216 3.01 7.65 -13.29
N GLY A 217 3.83 7.60 -12.24
CA GLY A 217 3.50 8.11 -10.91
C GLY A 217 3.67 9.63 -10.81
N ILE A 218 3.92 10.11 -9.59
CA ILE A 218 4.14 11.52 -9.26
C ILE A 218 5.62 11.80 -9.00
N VAL A 219 5.99 13.07 -9.15
CA VAL A 219 7.34 13.57 -8.86
C VAL A 219 7.67 13.39 -7.37
N GLY A 220 8.89 12.97 -7.09
CA GLY A 220 9.39 12.71 -5.74
C GLY A 220 9.12 11.30 -5.24
N ASP A 221 8.35 10.48 -5.95
CA ASP A 221 8.10 9.10 -5.58
C ASP A 221 9.37 8.25 -5.71
N ASP A 222 9.89 7.82 -4.56
CA ASP A 222 11.10 7.02 -4.43
C ASP A 222 10.94 5.57 -4.91
N THR A 223 9.71 5.11 -5.00
CA THR A 223 9.35 3.75 -5.42
C THR A 223 9.24 3.59 -6.92
N HIS A 224 9.38 4.68 -7.67
CA HIS A 224 9.31 4.75 -9.13
C HIS A 224 7.92 4.43 -9.68
N GLY A 225 6.92 5.18 -9.24
CA GLY A 225 5.57 5.17 -9.81
C GLY A 225 4.59 4.22 -9.15
N HIS A 226 4.61 4.08 -7.83
CA HIS A 226 3.60 3.31 -7.11
C HIS A 226 2.18 3.83 -7.39
N ILE A 227 1.25 2.88 -7.52
CA ILE A 227 -0.15 3.20 -7.84
C ILE A 227 -0.88 3.83 -6.66
N ASP A 228 -0.51 3.49 -5.43
CA ASP A 228 -1.19 3.93 -4.21
C ASP A 228 -1.01 5.43 -3.91
N ASP A 229 -0.09 6.09 -4.59
CA ASP A 229 0.07 7.55 -4.55
C ASP A 229 -0.80 8.29 -5.56
N ILE A 230 -1.36 7.59 -6.56
CA ILE A 230 -2.04 8.28 -7.66
C ILE A 230 -3.45 7.80 -7.95
N THR A 231 -3.78 6.52 -7.68
CA THR A 231 -5.07 5.95 -8.08
C THR A 231 -5.47 4.79 -7.19
N ARG A 232 -6.68 4.82 -6.64
CA ARG A 232 -7.19 3.82 -5.72
C ARG A 232 -8.64 3.44 -6.02
N PHE A 233 -8.96 2.15 -6.01
CA PHE A 233 -10.34 1.71 -5.92
C PHE A 233 -10.91 2.06 -4.54
N PHE A 234 -12.21 2.38 -4.51
CA PHE A 234 -12.98 2.53 -3.27
C PHE A 234 -14.30 1.78 -3.29
N GLU A 235 -14.70 1.27 -4.45
CA GLU A 235 -15.77 0.31 -4.71
C GLU A 235 -15.44 -0.48 -5.99
N ASP A 236 -16.24 -1.51 -6.31
CA ASP A 236 -16.00 -2.46 -7.42
C ASP A 236 -15.67 -1.80 -8.77
N ASP A 237 -16.33 -0.69 -9.09
CA ASP A 237 -16.20 0.05 -10.35
C ASP A 237 -15.97 1.55 -10.14
N LYS A 238 -15.56 1.96 -8.92
CA LYS A 238 -15.30 3.37 -8.60
C LYS A 238 -13.86 3.58 -8.17
N ILE A 239 -13.26 4.60 -8.73
CA ILE A 239 -11.83 4.87 -8.64
C ILE A 239 -11.62 6.33 -8.26
N PHE A 240 -10.86 6.57 -7.20
CA PHE A 240 -10.25 7.87 -6.96
C PHE A 240 -8.95 8.00 -7.75
N THR A 241 -8.69 9.19 -8.32
CA THR A 241 -7.43 9.49 -8.97
C THR A 241 -6.95 10.89 -8.63
N ALA A 242 -5.64 11.02 -8.42
CA ALA A 242 -4.99 12.30 -8.16
C ALA A 242 -5.02 13.17 -9.41
N MET A 243 -5.24 14.48 -9.22
CA MET A 243 -5.23 15.47 -10.30
C MET A 243 -4.47 16.72 -9.92
N GLU A 244 -3.55 17.12 -10.81
CA GLU A 244 -2.94 18.44 -10.78
C GLU A 244 -3.58 19.31 -11.88
N TYR A 245 -4.09 20.47 -11.48
CA TYR A 245 -4.79 21.38 -12.39
C TYR A 245 -3.89 22.51 -12.92
N LYS A 246 -2.75 22.75 -12.27
CA LYS A 246 -1.78 23.77 -12.73
C LYS A 246 -0.91 23.21 -13.85
N LYS A 247 -1.05 23.74 -15.04
CA LYS A 247 -0.34 23.28 -16.25
C LYS A 247 1.18 23.34 -16.18
N ASN A 248 1.72 24.21 -15.34
CA ASN A 248 3.15 24.37 -15.13
C ASN A 248 3.72 23.49 -13.99
N ASP A 249 2.91 22.70 -13.32
CA ASP A 249 3.37 21.71 -12.35
C ASP A 249 3.87 20.44 -13.08
N GLU A 250 4.96 19.87 -12.59
CA GLU A 250 5.58 18.66 -13.16
C GLU A 250 4.65 17.46 -13.19
N ASN A 251 3.70 17.38 -12.26
CA ASN A 251 2.71 16.29 -12.18
C ASN A 251 1.56 16.43 -13.18
N TYR A 252 1.36 17.64 -13.78
CA TYR A 252 0.21 17.91 -14.62
C TYR A 252 0.08 16.93 -15.79
N SER A 253 1.14 16.76 -16.57
CA SER A 253 1.09 15.93 -17.79
C SER A 253 0.82 14.47 -17.46
N ALA A 254 1.57 13.89 -16.52
CA ALA A 254 1.46 12.49 -16.13
C ALA A 254 0.07 12.15 -15.59
N LEU A 255 -0.49 12.97 -14.67
CA LEU A 255 -1.80 12.72 -14.08
C LEU A 255 -2.93 12.91 -15.10
N ASN A 256 -2.84 13.88 -16.01
CA ASN A 256 -3.81 14.04 -17.09
C ASN A 256 -3.82 12.89 -18.09
N GLU A 257 -2.65 12.34 -18.43
CA GLU A 257 -2.55 11.14 -19.27
C GLU A 257 -3.19 9.93 -18.58
N ASN A 258 -2.91 9.73 -17.31
CA ASN A 258 -3.52 8.67 -16.50
C ASN A 258 -5.04 8.82 -16.43
N LEU A 259 -5.56 10.03 -16.24
CA LEU A 259 -7.01 10.29 -16.25
C LEU A 259 -7.66 9.90 -17.59
N LYS A 260 -7.01 10.20 -18.73
CA LYS A 260 -7.51 9.80 -20.06
C LYS A 260 -7.58 8.27 -20.21
N ILE A 261 -6.62 7.54 -19.66
CA ILE A 261 -6.63 6.07 -19.64
C ILE A 261 -7.78 5.57 -18.76
N LEU A 262 -7.93 6.11 -17.55
CA LEU A 262 -8.97 5.72 -16.61
C LEU A 262 -10.38 5.97 -17.16
N LYS A 263 -10.62 7.11 -17.81
CA LYS A 263 -11.93 7.42 -18.44
C LYS A 263 -12.32 6.45 -19.56
N LYS A 264 -11.35 5.76 -20.16
CA LYS A 264 -11.58 4.72 -21.18
C LYS A 264 -11.56 3.32 -20.59
N SER A 265 -11.14 3.16 -19.34
CA SER A 265 -10.98 1.86 -18.70
C SER A 265 -12.33 1.21 -18.39
N ARG A 266 -12.31 -0.12 -18.37
CA ARG A 266 -13.43 -0.95 -17.98
C ARG A 266 -12.99 -1.94 -16.91
N ASN A 267 -13.93 -2.37 -16.09
CA ASN A 267 -13.67 -3.45 -15.13
C ASN A 267 -13.71 -4.83 -15.81
N HIS A 268 -13.50 -5.90 -15.05
CA HIS A 268 -13.49 -7.28 -15.54
C HIS A 268 -14.81 -7.77 -16.16
N LEU A 269 -15.92 -7.03 -15.97
CA LEU A 269 -17.23 -7.29 -16.59
C LEU A 269 -17.47 -6.41 -17.84
N GLY A 270 -16.46 -5.65 -18.28
CA GLY A 270 -16.58 -4.72 -19.40
C GLY A 270 -17.35 -3.42 -19.09
N LYS A 271 -17.76 -3.19 -17.83
CA LYS A 271 -18.42 -1.96 -17.39
C LYS A 271 -17.41 -0.84 -17.24
N GLN A 272 -17.78 0.36 -17.68
CA GLN A 272 -16.95 1.55 -17.51
C GLN A 272 -16.83 1.92 -16.03
N ASN A 273 -15.61 2.28 -15.60
CA ASN A 273 -15.35 2.72 -14.25
C ASN A 273 -15.82 4.18 -14.05
N THR A 274 -16.32 4.47 -12.85
CA THR A 274 -16.62 5.83 -12.40
C THR A 274 -15.36 6.43 -11.80
N ILE A 275 -14.90 7.56 -12.33
CA ILE A 275 -13.66 8.21 -11.88
C ILE A 275 -13.99 9.45 -11.07
N VAL A 276 -13.42 9.54 -9.88
CA VAL A 276 -13.53 10.69 -8.98
C VAL A 276 -12.14 11.31 -8.81
N GLU A 277 -12.04 12.58 -9.21
CA GLU A 277 -10.79 13.34 -9.16
C GLU A 277 -10.58 13.93 -7.77
N ILE A 278 -9.36 13.74 -7.20
CA ILE A 278 -8.92 14.35 -5.94
C ILE A 278 -7.76 15.30 -6.26
N PRO A 279 -7.81 16.58 -5.84
CA PRO A 279 -6.71 17.50 -6.13
C PRO A 279 -5.42 17.03 -5.44
N MET A 280 -4.28 17.30 -6.05
CA MET A 280 -2.99 17.18 -5.38
C MET A 280 -2.85 18.25 -4.28
N PRO A 281 -2.11 17.98 -3.20
CA PRO A 281 -1.59 19.05 -2.36
C PRO A 281 -0.65 19.94 -3.16
N SER A 282 -0.44 21.18 -2.69
CA SER A 282 0.62 22.05 -3.25
C SER A 282 1.97 21.33 -3.16
N PRO A 283 2.92 21.60 -4.08
CA PRO A 283 4.25 21.01 -3.99
C PRO A 283 4.86 21.19 -2.60
N LEU A 284 5.11 20.08 -1.92
CA LEU A 284 5.77 20.09 -0.62
C LEU A 284 7.26 19.82 -0.83
N ILE A 285 8.06 20.80 -0.45
CA ILE A 285 9.52 20.75 -0.57
C ILE A 285 10.12 20.72 0.82
N ILE A 286 10.98 19.76 1.11
CA ILE A 286 11.72 19.59 2.34
C ILE A 286 13.19 19.44 1.95
N ASP A 287 14.08 20.28 2.48
CA ASP A 287 15.51 20.29 2.18
C ASP A 287 15.78 20.22 0.65
N ASP A 288 15.19 21.16 -0.09
CA ASP A 288 15.25 21.28 -1.56
C ASP A 288 14.74 20.06 -2.34
N THR A 289 14.13 19.08 -1.66
CA THR A 289 13.58 17.87 -2.28
C THR A 289 12.06 17.94 -2.31
N ARG A 290 11.45 17.80 -3.49
CA ARG A 290 10.01 17.62 -3.62
C ARG A 290 9.63 16.22 -3.15
N VAL A 291 8.82 16.11 -2.09
CA VAL A 291 8.33 14.84 -1.57
C VAL A 291 7.00 14.43 -2.20
N PRO A 292 6.66 13.12 -2.29
CA PRO A 292 5.48 12.62 -3.00
C PRO A 292 4.20 12.74 -2.16
N ALA A 293 3.89 13.94 -1.67
CA ALA A 293 2.68 14.17 -0.91
C ALA A 293 1.43 13.92 -1.77
N SER A 294 0.58 13.00 -1.33
CA SER A 294 -0.66 12.65 -2.02
C SER A 294 -1.76 12.24 -1.05
N TYR A 295 -2.97 12.75 -1.27
CA TYR A 295 -4.17 12.33 -0.52
C TYR A 295 -4.61 10.90 -0.88
N LEU A 296 -4.14 10.34 -2.02
CA LEU A 296 -4.47 8.97 -2.43
C LEU A 296 -3.77 7.91 -1.57
N ASN A 297 -2.74 8.30 -0.83
CA ASN A 297 -2.07 7.42 0.13
C ASN A 297 -2.90 7.26 1.43
N PHE A 298 -4.24 7.29 1.31
CA PHE A 298 -5.19 6.98 2.38
C PHE A 298 -5.27 5.47 2.63
N TYR A 299 -5.73 5.08 3.83
CA TYR A 299 -5.93 3.68 4.19
C TYR A 299 -7.39 3.41 4.56
N ILE A 300 -8.01 2.40 3.93
CA ILE A 300 -9.39 1.98 4.20
C ILE A 300 -9.35 0.86 5.25
N ALA A 301 -9.83 1.17 6.45
CA ALA A 301 -10.00 0.18 7.53
C ALA A 301 -11.49 -0.09 7.80
N ASN A 302 -11.79 -1.00 8.73
CA ASN A 302 -13.16 -1.21 9.16
C ASN A 302 -13.74 0.09 9.75
N LYS A 303 -14.85 0.60 9.18
CA LYS A 303 -15.59 1.78 9.67
C LYS A 303 -14.85 3.13 9.64
N ILE A 304 -13.60 3.17 9.23
CA ILE A 304 -12.83 4.42 9.10
C ILE A 304 -11.98 4.42 7.83
N VAL A 305 -11.66 5.61 7.35
CA VAL A 305 -10.60 5.85 6.37
C VAL A 305 -9.60 6.81 7.00
N LEU A 306 -8.33 6.46 7.02
CA LEU A 306 -7.27 7.34 7.46
C LEU A 306 -6.78 8.16 6.28
N LEU A 307 -6.98 9.47 6.33
CA LEU A 307 -6.59 10.41 5.27
C LEU A 307 -5.31 11.14 5.64
N PRO A 308 -4.20 11.02 4.88
CA PRO A 308 -3.05 11.88 5.09
C PRO A 308 -3.39 13.32 4.72
N ILE A 309 -3.05 14.26 5.60
CA ILE A 309 -3.12 15.70 5.35
C ILE A 309 -1.75 16.34 5.56
N PHE A 310 -1.51 17.50 4.93
CA PHE A 310 -0.18 18.08 4.80
C PHE A 310 -0.10 19.55 5.22
N GLU A 311 -1.11 20.08 5.94
CA GLU A 311 -1.27 21.51 6.24
C GLU A 311 -1.37 22.34 4.95
N ASP A 312 -2.09 21.79 3.97
CA ASP A 312 -2.29 22.39 2.66
C ASP A 312 -3.73 22.89 2.49
N LYS A 313 -3.91 23.91 1.68
CA LYS A 313 -5.23 24.49 1.36
C LYS A 313 -6.21 23.50 0.71
N ASN A 314 -5.73 22.39 0.14
CA ASN A 314 -6.55 21.35 -0.46
C ASN A 314 -6.91 20.22 0.52
N ASP A 315 -6.41 20.25 1.78
CA ASP A 315 -6.72 19.22 2.79
C ASP A 315 -8.24 19.09 3.02
N ASP A 316 -8.94 20.21 3.20
CA ASP A 316 -10.40 20.23 3.41
C ASP A 316 -11.15 19.74 2.17
N LYS A 317 -10.69 20.06 0.97
CA LYS A 317 -11.30 19.61 -0.27
C LYS A 317 -11.17 18.10 -0.44
N ALA A 318 -9.99 17.55 -0.17
CA ALA A 318 -9.75 16.11 -0.19
C ALA A 318 -10.64 15.40 0.85
N PHE A 319 -10.70 15.93 2.08
CA PHE A 319 -11.57 15.42 3.14
C PHE A 319 -13.05 15.37 2.69
N GLN A 320 -13.59 16.45 2.17
CA GLN A 320 -14.98 16.54 1.72
C GLN A 320 -15.29 15.56 0.59
N ILE A 321 -14.35 15.35 -0.35
CA ILE A 321 -14.52 14.38 -1.43
C ILE A 321 -14.60 12.96 -0.86
N LEU A 322 -13.69 12.56 0.03
CA LEU A 322 -13.73 11.24 0.64
C LEU A 322 -15.00 11.05 1.49
N GLU A 323 -15.39 12.03 2.31
CA GLU A 323 -16.59 11.98 3.15
C GLU A 323 -17.86 11.84 2.31
N LYS A 324 -17.93 12.50 1.16
CA LYS A 324 -19.02 12.35 0.20
C LYS A 324 -19.15 10.93 -0.33
N HIS A 325 -18.06 10.21 -0.52
CA HIS A 325 -18.05 8.89 -1.17
C HIS A 325 -18.03 7.72 -0.19
N PHE A 326 -17.36 7.83 0.95
CA PHE A 326 -17.36 6.80 1.99
C PHE A 326 -18.51 7.01 3.00
N LYS A 327 -19.74 6.58 2.63
CA LYS A 327 -20.94 6.78 3.47
C LYS A 327 -20.99 5.88 4.72
N ASP A 328 -20.29 4.75 4.71
CA ASP A 328 -20.25 3.76 5.79
C ASP A 328 -19.01 3.86 6.67
N ARG A 329 -18.09 4.81 6.37
CA ARG A 329 -16.82 5.01 7.06
C ARG A 329 -16.62 6.47 7.46
N LYS A 330 -16.08 6.66 8.65
CA LYS A 330 -15.65 7.98 9.12
C LYS A 330 -14.27 8.32 8.57
N ILE A 331 -14.11 9.48 7.97
CA ILE A 331 -12.79 9.97 7.55
C ILE A 331 -12.06 10.54 8.76
N ILE A 332 -10.83 10.09 8.98
CA ILE A 332 -9.94 10.52 10.06
C ILE A 332 -8.70 11.16 9.43
N PRO A 333 -8.61 12.49 9.43
CA PRO A 333 -7.41 13.17 8.95
C PRO A 333 -6.24 12.96 9.92
N ILE A 334 -5.08 12.65 9.38
CA ILE A 334 -3.81 12.49 10.12
C ILE A 334 -2.78 13.41 9.46
N ASN A 335 -2.20 14.31 10.24
CA ASN A 335 -1.11 15.16 9.74
C ASN A 335 0.12 14.29 9.43
N CYS A 336 0.51 14.27 8.17
CA CYS A 336 1.61 13.47 7.63
C CYS A 336 2.76 14.35 7.10
N ARG A 337 2.78 15.66 7.43
CA ARG A 337 3.77 16.59 6.92
C ARG A 337 5.22 16.18 7.26
N ASP A 338 5.47 15.69 8.48
CA ASP A 338 6.79 15.15 8.83
C ASP A 338 6.97 13.72 8.33
N LEU A 339 5.89 12.92 8.33
CA LEU A 339 5.93 11.52 7.90
C LEU A 339 6.35 11.39 6.43
N ILE A 340 5.86 12.25 5.54
CA ILE A 340 6.14 12.20 4.11
C ILE A 340 7.61 12.45 3.76
N TRP A 341 8.41 12.98 4.68
CA TRP A 341 9.85 13.10 4.48
C TRP A 341 10.55 11.74 4.30
N GLY A 342 9.95 10.66 4.80
CA GLY A 342 10.37 9.29 4.51
C GLY A 342 9.90 8.76 3.16
N PHE A 343 9.37 9.60 2.27
CA PHE A 343 8.86 9.27 0.93
C PHE A 343 7.66 8.32 0.90
N GLY A 344 6.89 8.25 2.00
CA GLY A 344 5.64 7.49 2.08
C GLY A 344 4.71 8.07 3.15
N ALA A 345 3.42 7.75 3.06
CA ALA A 345 2.42 8.19 4.03
C ALA A 345 1.66 7.00 4.64
N ILE A 346 0.38 7.15 4.93
CA ILE A 346 -0.40 6.19 5.73
C ILE A 346 -0.53 4.83 5.04
N HIS A 347 -0.85 4.80 3.74
CA HIS A 347 -1.03 3.54 3.02
C HIS A 347 0.28 2.75 2.96
N CYS A 348 1.39 3.41 2.64
CA CYS A 348 2.70 2.78 2.53
C CYS A 348 3.14 2.07 3.84
N MET A 349 2.74 2.58 5.01
CA MET A 349 3.10 1.99 6.30
C MET A 349 2.06 1.01 6.88
N THR A 350 0.98 0.74 6.17
CA THR A 350 -0.11 -0.14 6.62
C THR A 350 -0.31 -1.31 5.68
N GLN A 351 -0.58 -2.51 6.23
CA GLN A 351 -0.99 -3.68 5.45
C GLN A 351 -2.18 -4.35 6.11
N GLN A 352 -3.27 -4.52 5.38
CA GLN A 352 -4.47 -5.19 5.88
C GLN A 352 -4.31 -6.70 5.94
N GLU A 353 -4.86 -7.31 6.99
CA GLU A 353 -5.12 -8.74 7.06
C GLU A 353 -6.63 -8.95 6.92
N PRO A 354 -7.11 -9.62 5.85
CA PRO A 354 -8.54 -9.83 5.65
C PRO A 354 -9.12 -10.75 6.73
N ALA A 355 -10.40 -10.54 7.07
CA ALA A 355 -11.19 -11.49 7.82
C ALA A 355 -11.66 -12.64 6.91
N ILE A 356 -11.93 -13.78 7.50
CA ILE A 356 -12.50 -14.94 6.81
C ILE A 356 -13.88 -15.23 7.40
#